data_bb304bb7bedf8dcca7e08e94ed0caefc
#
_entry.id   bb304bb7bedf8dcca7e08e94ed0caefc
#
_cell.length_a   1.000
_cell.length_b   1.000
_cell.length_c   1.000
_cell.angle_alpha   90.00
_cell.angle_beta   90.00
_cell.angle_gamma   90.00
#
_symmetry.space_group_name_H-M   'P 1'
#
loop_
_entity.id
_entity.type
_entity.pdbx_description
1 polymer ?
#
loop_
_entity_poly.entity_id
_entity_poly.type
_entity_poly.pdbx_seq_one_letter_code
_entity_poly.pdbx_strand_id
1 'polypeptide(L)' 'MYFKRLEDLRVDHDKTQIEIAAYLNMNRNVYWRYERGEREIPVWAVIKLAQYYKVSTDYLLGLRDEP' A
#
# COMPACT_ATOMS: atom_id res chain seq x y z
N MET A 1 7.33 -5.34 -8.87
CA MET A 1 8.05 -5.63 -7.62
C MET A 1 7.08 -5.80 -6.47
N TYR A 2 7.32 -6.77 -5.61
CA TYR A 2 6.42 -7.10 -4.50
C TYR A 2 6.86 -6.37 -3.23
N PHE A 3 5.96 -5.55 -2.67
CA PHE A 3 6.21 -4.86 -1.40
C PHE A 3 5.28 -5.45 -0.34
N LYS A 4 5.82 -6.33 0.48
CA LYS A 4 5.04 -7.09 1.46
C LYS A 4 4.28 -6.20 2.43
N ARG A 5 4.82 -5.05 2.80
CA ARG A 5 4.18 -4.17 3.79
C ARG A 5 2.91 -3.50 3.31
N LEU A 6 2.66 -3.48 1.99
CA LEU A 6 1.36 -3.00 1.49
C LEU A 6 0.22 -3.83 2.09
N GLU A 7 0.34 -5.15 2.01
CA GLU A 7 -0.65 -6.04 2.60
C GLU A 7 -0.58 -6.04 4.12
N ASP A 8 0.63 -6.11 4.68
CA ASP A 8 0.82 -6.17 6.13
C ASP A 8 0.15 -5.00 6.84
N LEU A 9 0.39 -3.78 6.35
CA LEU A 9 -0.19 -2.58 6.97
C LEU A 9 -1.71 -2.54 6.80
N ARG A 10 -2.20 -2.96 5.64
CA ARG A 10 -3.64 -3.02 5.41
C ARG A 10 -4.31 -3.96 6.41
N VAL A 11 -3.77 -5.16 6.55
CA VAL A 11 -4.31 -6.16 7.47
C VAL A 11 -4.20 -5.68 8.92
N ASP A 12 -3.05 -5.10 9.28
CA ASP A 12 -2.83 -4.58 10.64
C ASP A 12 -3.82 -3.48 11.02
N HIS A 13 -4.29 -2.71 10.02
CA HIS A 13 -5.27 -1.65 10.24
C HIS A 13 -6.72 -2.11 10.02
N ASP A 14 -6.93 -3.43 9.88
CA ASP A 14 -8.26 -4.02 9.68
C ASP A 14 -8.98 -3.44 8.46
N LYS A 15 -8.25 -3.18 7.38
CA LYS A 15 -8.82 -2.63 6.16
C LYS A 15 -8.92 -3.68 5.07
N THR A 16 -9.99 -3.61 4.28
CA THR A 16 -10.16 -4.47 3.11
C THR A 16 -9.44 -3.85 1.90
N GLN A 17 -9.19 -4.67 0.88
CA GLN A 17 -8.64 -4.16 -0.37
C GLN A 17 -9.57 -3.14 -1.02
N ILE A 18 -10.88 -3.36 -0.91
CA ILE A 18 -11.89 -2.43 -1.44
C ILE A 18 -11.76 -1.06 -0.77
N GLU A 19 -11.59 -1.03 0.56
CA GLU A 19 -11.45 0.22 1.29
C GLU A 19 -10.20 0.99 0.88
N ILE A 20 -9.08 0.30 0.75
CA ILE A 20 -7.83 0.96 0.36
C ILE A 20 -7.88 1.41 -1.10
N ALA A 21 -8.46 0.59 -1.98
CA ALA A 21 -8.64 0.97 -3.37
C ALA A 21 -9.51 2.22 -3.48
N ALA A 22 -10.58 2.30 -2.71
CA ALA A 22 -11.45 3.48 -2.69
C ALA A 22 -10.68 4.71 -2.21
N TYR A 23 -9.85 4.56 -1.18
CA TYR A 23 -9.02 5.66 -0.69
C TYR A 23 -8.08 6.17 -1.80
N LEU A 24 -7.54 5.28 -2.61
CA LEU A 24 -6.65 5.62 -3.72
C LEU A 24 -7.41 6.00 -5.00
N ASN A 25 -8.74 5.99 -4.95
CA ASN A 25 -9.60 6.32 -6.08
C ASN A 25 -9.36 5.41 -7.29
N MET A 26 -9.23 4.12 -7.03
CA MET A 26 -9.05 3.09 -8.05
C MET A 26 -9.94 1.90 -7.71
N ASN A 27 -10.15 0.99 -8.67
CA ASN A 27 -10.92 -0.20 -8.39
C ASN A 27 -10.06 -1.25 -7.67
N ARG A 28 -10.73 -2.22 -7.02
CA ARG A 28 -10.05 -3.24 -6.24
C ARG A 28 -9.06 -4.06 -7.07
N ASN A 29 -9.39 -4.37 -8.33
CA ASN A 29 -8.53 -5.18 -9.18
C ASN A 29 -7.20 -4.51 -9.47
N VAL A 30 -7.21 -3.20 -9.66
CA VAL A 30 -5.98 -2.43 -9.88
C VAL A 30 -5.12 -2.45 -8.61
N TYR A 31 -5.73 -2.14 -7.45
CA TYR A 31 -4.99 -2.14 -6.19
C TYR A 31 -4.43 -3.53 -5.87
N TRP A 32 -5.22 -4.59 -6.09
CA TRP A 32 -4.83 -5.96 -5.83
C TRP A 32 -3.54 -6.34 -6.59
N ARG A 33 -3.43 -5.88 -7.84
CA ARG A 33 -2.23 -6.14 -8.64
C ARG A 33 -0.99 -5.47 -8.07
N TYR A 34 -1.16 -4.27 -7.51
CA TYR A 34 -0.05 -3.60 -6.81
C TYR A 34 0.38 -4.41 -5.59
N GLU A 35 -0.59 -4.87 -4.80
CA GLU A 35 -0.30 -5.64 -3.59
C GLU A 35 0.41 -6.95 -3.91
N ARG A 36 0.08 -7.57 -5.04
CA ARG A 36 0.71 -8.81 -5.48
C ARG A 36 2.06 -8.62 -6.17
N GLY A 37 2.42 -7.41 -6.49
CA GLY A 37 3.65 -7.13 -7.21
C GLY A 37 3.55 -7.39 -8.71
N GLU A 38 2.35 -7.57 -9.24
CA GLU A 38 2.13 -7.75 -10.69
C GLU A 38 2.28 -6.46 -11.47
N ARG A 39 2.08 -5.32 -10.79
CA ARG A 39 2.25 -3.98 -11.36
C ARG A 39 3.03 -3.12 -10.39
N GLU A 40 3.85 -2.23 -10.94
CA GLU A 40 4.57 -1.26 -10.12
C GLU A 40 3.59 -0.23 -9.56
N ILE A 41 3.57 -0.07 -8.25
CA ILE A 41 2.72 0.92 -7.62
C ILE A 41 3.27 2.32 -7.92
N PRO A 42 2.44 3.27 -8.36
CA PRO A 42 2.93 4.60 -8.67
C PRO A 42 3.34 5.36 -7.40
N VAL A 43 4.29 6.26 -7.56
CA VAL A 43 4.85 7.02 -6.43
C VAL A 43 3.76 7.77 -5.65
N TRP A 44 2.81 8.38 -6.36
CA TRP A 44 1.74 9.13 -5.67
C TRP A 44 0.91 8.23 -4.75
N ALA A 45 0.70 6.96 -5.14
CA ALA A 45 -0.05 6.03 -4.32
C ALA A 45 0.76 5.61 -3.09
N VAL A 46 2.07 5.41 -3.24
CA VAL A 46 2.96 5.12 -2.12
C VAL A 46 2.92 6.25 -1.10
N ILE A 47 3.00 7.49 -1.56
CA ILE A 47 2.94 8.66 -0.68
C ILE A 47 1.61 8.71 0.06
N LYS A 48 0.49 8.50 -0.64
CA LYS A 48 -0.84 8.52 -0.02
C LYS A 48 -0.99 7.42 1.02
N LEU A 49 -0.50 6.22 0.73
CA LEU A 49 -0.59 5.11 1.67
C LEU A 49 0.28 5.34 2.90
N ALA A 50 1.48 5.90 2.71
CA ALA A 50 2.34 6.23 3.84
C ALA A 50 1.65 7.25 4.77
N GLN A 51 1.00 8.24 4.18
CA GLN A 51 0.23 9.22 4.95
C GLN A 51 -0.96 8.58 5.66
N TYR A 52 -1.64 7.69 4.97
CA TYR A 52 -2.81 6.99 5.51
C TYR A 52 -2.44 6.15 6.74
N TYR A 53 -1.36 5.39 6.62
CA TYR A 53 -0.89 4.51 7.70
C TYR A 53 0.02 5.23 8.71
N LYS A 54 0.36 6.48 8.45
CA LYS A 54 1.23 7.30 9.31
C LYS A 54 2.60 6.67 9.50
N VAL A 55 3.16 6.22 8.40
CA VAL A 55 4.51 5.66 8.34
C VAL A 55 5.30 6.38 7.26
N SER A 56 6.63 6.18 7.24
CA SER A 56 7.46 6.73 6.16
C SER A 56 7.28 5.91 4.88
N THR A 57 7.56 6.53 3.74
CA THR A 57 7.55 5.79 2.47
C THR A 57 8.63 4.72 2.47
N ASP A 58 9.78 4.98 3.10
CA ASP A 58 10.85 3.99 3.21
C ASP A 58 10.40 2.74 3.96
N TYR A 59 9.67 2.93 5.07
CA TYR A 59 9.13 1.80 5.82
C TYR A 59 8.14 1.01 4.96
N LEU A 60 7.24 1.72 4.29
CA LEU A 60 6.22 1.08 3.44
C LEU A 60 6.86 0.23 2.34
N LEU A 61 7.97 0.70 1.78
CA LEU A 61 8.68 0.02 0.70
C LEU A 61 9.69 -1.02 1.21
N GLY A 62 9.82 -1.15 2.53
CA GLY A 62 10.72 -2.15 3.11
C GLY A 62 12.19 -1.73 3.16
N LEU A 63 12.47 -0.44 2.97
CA LEU A 63 13.84 0.09 3.01
C LEU A 63 14.30 0.42 4.43
N ARG A 64 13.36 0.48 5.38
CA ARG A 64 13.63 0.73 6.79
C ARG A 64 12.71 -0.16 7.62
N ASP A 65 13.19 -0.56 8.81
CA ASP A 65 12.40 -1.37 9.73
C ASP A 65 11.64 -0.52 10.76
N GLU A 66 11.85 0.79 10.78
CA GLU A 66 11.19 1.71 11.69
C GLU A 66 10.14 2.53 10.92
N PRO A 67 8.92 2.64 11.45
CA PRO A 67 7.87 3.44 10.79
C PRO A 67 8.20 4.94 10.67
#